data_4ed624497b941d5e84ec5a1d011b57b3
#
_entry.id   4ed624497b941d5e84ec5a1d011b57b3
#
_cell.length_a   1.000
_cell.length_b   1.000
_cell.length_c   1.000
_cell.angle_alpha   90.00
_cell.angle_beta   90.00
_cell.angle_gamma   90.00
#
_symmetry.space_group_name_H-M   'P 1'
#
loop_
_entity.id
_entity.type
_entity.pdbx_description
1 polymer ?
#
loop_
_entity_poly.entity_id
_entity_poly.type
_entity_poly.pdbx_seq_one_letter_code
_entity_poly.pdbx_strand_id
1 'polypeptide(L)'
;MLSRSERILENIPVGSLGIIPLLGCEELGNKVNGYLVKWRRESAHEHKNDVAFSGYEKENYLINASVPRFGSGEAKGILGESVRGKDIYLMVDVCNYNVTYSLTGNTNHMSPDDHFQNLKRIIAAVGGKGRRINVIMPFLYESRQHKRTSRESLDCALALQELVRMGVDNIITFDAHDPRVSNAIPLSGFETISPTYQFIKGLLRKVKDLQIDSEHMMAISPDEGGTNRAVYLANVLGLDMGMFYKRRDYTQIVNGRNPIVAHEFLGSSVEGKDVIIIDDMISSGDSIIEVATELKRRKAKRIFAAATFGLFTNGMEKFDKAYEGGIIDGILTTNLIYQTPNLLSKPYYINCDMSKYIALIIDTLNHDGSLSEILSPNERIQNVLQKYKNGETI
;
A
#
# COMPACT_ATOMS: atom_id res chain seq x y z
N MET A 1 5.46 -8.61 -27.22
CA MET A 1 5.81 -8.01 -25.90
C MET A 1 7.30 -8.24 -25.70
N LEU A 2 8.10 -7.18 -25.58
CA LEU A 2 9.50 -7.28 -25.24
C LEU A 2 9.65 -7.97 -23.87
N SER A 3 10.63 -8.81 -23.70
CA SER A 3 10.97 -9.38 -22.41
C SER A 3 11.29 -8.24 -21.42
N ARG A 4 11.21 -8.50 -20.14
CA ARG A 4 11.53 -7.47 -19.13
C ARG A 4 12.97 -6.96 -19.26
N SER A 5 13.92 -7.83 -19.58
CA SER A 5 15.32 -7.48 -19.88
C SER A 5 15.40 -6.49 -21.05
N GLU A 6 14.67 -6.71 -22.13
CA GLU A 6 14.68 -5.82 -23.31
C GLU A 6 14.14 -4.41 -23.03
N ARG A 7 13.23 -4.24 -22.03
CA ARG A 7 12.64 -2.92 -21.70
C ARG A 7 13.50 -2.08 -20.74
N ILE A 8 14.24 -2.72 -19.85
CA ILE A 8 15.06 -2.03 -18.84
C ILE A 8 16.39 -1.58 -19.43
N LEU A 9 16.85 -2.21 -20.50
CA LEU A 9 18.18 -2.04 -21.09
C LEU A 9 18.31 -0.82 -22.02
N GLU A 10 17.23 -0.14 -22.35
CA GLU A 10 17.27 1.05 -23.21
C GLU A 10 17.80 2.29 -22.48
N ASN A 11 17.73 2.33 -21.13
CA ASN A 11 18.11 3.51 -20.35
C ASN A 11 19.22 3.20 -19.33
N ILE A 12 20.19 4.10 -19.29
CA ILE A 12 21.28 4.07 -18.31
C ILE A 12 20.71 4.40 -16.92
N PRO A 13 21.13 3.69 -15.85
CA PRO A 13 20.72 4.02 -14.49
C PRO A 13 21.04 5.47 -14.12
N VAL A 14 20.11 6.17 -13.47
CA VAL A 14 20.27 7.55 -12.96
C VAL A 14 21.51 7.64 -12.07
N GLY A 15 21.75 6.62 -11.28
CA GLY A 15 22.91 6.50 -10.40
C GLY A 15 22.96 5.12 -9.77
N SER A 16 24.06 4.83 -9.08
CA SER A 16 24.17 3.59 -8.30
C SER A 16 23.02 3.52 -7.27
N LEU A 17 22.25 2.42 -7.32
CA LEU A 17 21.10 2.23 -6.45
C LEU A 17 21.49 2.12 -4.96
N GLY A 18 20.74 2.78 -4.10
CA GLY A 18 20.79 2.64 -2.65
C GLY A 18 19.39 2.59 -2.05
N ILE A 19 19.09 1.58 -1.25
CA ILE A 19 17.81 1.41 -0.57
C ILE A 19 18.03 1.54 0.92
N ILE A 20 17.27 2.39 1.58
CA ILE A 20 17.33 2.62 3.03
C ILE A 20 15.98 2.26 3.63
N PRO A 21 15.75 1.02 4.05
CA PRO A 21 14.58 0.71 4.87
C PRO A 21 14.79 1.29 6.26
N LEU A 22 13.86 2.15 6.68
CA LEU A 22 13.86 2.68 8.03
C LEU A 22 13.43 1.61 9.04
N LEU A 23 13.71 1.86 10.31
CA LEU A 23 13.33 0.97 11.40
C LEU A 23 11.85 0.59 11.35
N GLY A 24 11.57 -0.71 11.30
CA GLY A 24 10.23 -1.29 11.13
C GLY A 24 9.85 -1.58 9.68
N CYS A 25 10.71 -1.25 8.70
CA CYS A 25 10.49 -1.53 7.28
C CYS A 25 11.53 -2.53 6.72
N GLU A 26 12.35 -3.12 7.57
CA GLU A 26 13.50 -3.94 7.19
C GLU A 26 13.08 -5.22 6.47
N GLU A 27 12.02 -5.88 6.93
CA GLU A 27 11.53 -7.12 6.30
C GLU A 27 11.10 -6.87 4.84
N LEU A 28 10.32 -5.81 4.62
CA LEU A 28 9.89 -5.40 3.29
C LEU A 28 11.10 -5.00 2.43
N GLY A 29 12.02 -4.22 2.98
CA GLY A 29 13.27 -3.81 2.33
C GLY A 29 14.15 -4.99 1.91
N ASN A 30 14.28 -6.00 2.75
CA ASN A 30 15.03 -7.23 2.45
C ASN A 30 14.40 -8.01 1.29
N LYS A 31 13.07 -8.17 1.28
CA LYS A 31 12.34 -8.83 0.18
C LYS A 31 12.53 -8.08 -1.14
N VAL A 32 12.39 -6.76 -1.12
CA VAL A 32 12.60 -5.88 -2.28
C VAL A 32 14.02 -6.00 -2.80
N ASN A 33 15.02 -5.91 -1.93
CA ASN A 33 16.43 -6.09 -2.27
C ASN A 33 16.69 -7.44 -2.93
N GLY A 34 16.12 -8.51 -2.40
CA GLY A 34 16.26 -9.87 -2.95
C GLY A 34 15.80 -9.97 -4.42
N TYR A 35 14.68 -9.32 -4.77
CA TYR A 35 14.22 -9.26 -6.17
C TYR A 35 15.19 -8.48 -7.05
N LEU A 36 15.66 -7.32 -6.60
CA LEU A 36 16.56 -6.46 -7.38
C LEU A 36 17.91 -7.12 -7.61
N VAL A 37 18.50 -7.73 -6.58
CA VAL A 37 19.75 -8.50 -6.69
C VAL A 37 19.61 -9.62 -7.71
N LYS A 38 18.53 -10.41 -7.62
CA LYS A 38 18.24 -11.49 -8.56
C LYS A 38 18.16 -10.98 -10.00
N TRP A 39 17.37 -9.96 -10.24
CA TRP A 39 17.11 -9.45 -11.60
C TRP A 39 18.33 -8.81 -12.23
N ARG A 40 19.08 -8.03 -11.46
CA ARG A 40 20.30 -7.37 -11.96
C ARG A 40 21.42 -8.34 -12.22
N ARG A 41 21.50 -9.43 -11.45
CA ARG A 41 22.43 -10.52 -11.73
C ARG A 41 22.07 -11.26 -13.03
N GLU A 42 20.78 -11.51 -13.28
CA GLU A 42 20.32 -12.11 -14.52
C GLU A 42 20.63 -11.24 -15.75
N SER A 43 20.54 -9.90 -15.61
CA SER A 43 20.82 -8.94 -16.70
C SER A 43 22.30 -8.57 -16.84
N ALA A 44 23.15 -8.85 -15.85
CA ALA A 44 24.57 -8.42 -15.83
C ALA A 44 25.42 -8.98 -16.98
N HIS A 45 25.04 -10.13 -17.54
CA HIS A 45 25.74 -10.72 -18.67
C HIS A 45 25.71 -9.87 -19.94
N GLU A 46 24.70 -9.02 -20.10
CA GLU A 46 24.46 -8.20 -21.29
C GLU A 46 25.27 -6.90 -21.28
N HIS A 47 25.69 -6.42 -20.07
CA HIS A 47 26.38 -5.12 -19.89
C HIS A 47 27.76 -5.21 -19.23
N LYS A 48 28.38 -6.39 -19.24
CA LYS A 48 29.61 -6.69 -18.48
C LYS A 48 30.78 -5.75 -18.74
N ASN A 49 30.82 -5.11 -19.89
CA ASN A 49 31.91 -4.20 -20.31
C ASN A 49 31.49 -2.74 -20.46
N ASP A 50 30.27 -2.39 -20.07
CA ASP A 50 29.78 -1.02 -20.21
C ASP A 50 30.04 -0.21 -18.93
N VAL A 51 30.86 0.85 -19.07
CA VAL A 51 31.24 1.76 -17.97
C VAL A 51 30.02 2.44 -17.33
N ALA A 52 28.95 2.67 -18.10
CA ALA A 52 27.71 3.26 -17.62
C ALA A 52 26.99 2.37 -16.57
N PHE A 53 27.27 1.07 -16.59
CA PHE A 53 26.73 0.10 -15.64
C PHE A 53 27.72 -0.28 -14.53
N SER A 54 28.80 0.49 -14.35
CA SER A 54 29.74 0.26 -13.26
C SER A 54 29.03 0.34 -11.89
N GLY A 55 29.13 -0.76 -11.12
CA GLY A 55 28.46 -0.89 -9.82
C GLY A 55 26.94 -1.17 -9.92
N TYR A 56 26.45 -1.54 -11.11
CA TYR A 56 25.07 -1.95 -11.33
C TYR A 56 24.75 -3.28 -10.65
N GLU A 57 25.59 -4.28 -10.83
CA GLU A 57 25.49 -5.55 -10.14
C GLU A 57 26.11 -5.45 -8.74
N LYS A 58 25.35 -5.78 -7.72
CA LYS A 58 25.78 -5.86 -6.32
C LYS A 58 25.13 -7.05 -5.65
N GLU A 59 25.77 -7.56 -4.61
CA GLU A 59 25.19 -8.56 -3.73
C GLU A 59 24.12 -7.97 -2.80
N ASN A 60 24.16 -6.64 -2.58
CA ASN A 60 23.24 -5.94 -1.69
C ASN A 60 23.13 -4.46 -2.06
N TYR A 61 21.92 -3.93 -2.15
CA TYR A 61 21.63 -2.52 -2.39
C TYR A 61 21.18 -1.80 -1.12
N LEU A 62 21.02 -2.53 -0.01
CA LEU A 62 20.61 -1.94 1.26
C LEU A 62 21.76 -1.10 1.85
N ILE A 63 21.40 0.08 2.31
CA ILE A 63 22.27 0.99 3.05
C ILE A 63 21.83 0.98 4.50
N ASN A 64 22.75 0.65 5.41
CA ASN A 64 22.45 0.68 6.83
C ASN A 64 22.24 2.13 7.31
N ALA A 65 21.12 2.36 7.98
CA ALA A 65 20.80 3.64 8.61
C ALA A 65 20.22 3.38 9.99
N SER A 66 20.46 4.31 10.90
CA SER A 66 19.93 4.22 12.26
C SER A 66 19.49 5.58 12.77
N VAL A 67 18.57 5.57 13.74
CA VAL A 67 18.05 6.77 14.38
C VAL A 67 18.09 6.57 15.91
N PRO A 68 19.29 6.58 16.50
CA PRO A 68 19.41 6.43 17.96
C PRO A 68 18.80 7.62 18.69
N ARG A 69 18.13 7.32 19.82
CA ARG A 69 17.52 8.33 20.69
C ARG A 69 18.43 8.66 21.85
N PHE A 70 18.44 9.94 22.23
CA PHE A 70 19.00 10.41 23.49
C PHE A 70 18.03 10.12 24.64
N GLY A 71 18.51 10.21 25.87
CA GLY A 71 17.68 10.00 27.05
C GLY A 71 16.49 10.97 27.18
N SER A 72 16.58 12.14 26.56
CA SER A 72 15.49 13.12 26.44
C SER A 72 14.38 12.74 25.44
N GLY A 73 14.60 11.68 24.64
CA GLY A 73 13.70 11.29 23.55
C GLY A 73 14.01 11.89 22.18
N GLU A 74 14.87 12.90 22.11
CA GLU A 74 15.42 13.40 20.86
C GLU A 74 16.21 12.34 20.13
N ALA A 75 16.37 12.48 18.81
CA ALA A 75 17.09 11.49 18.03
C ALA A 75 17.92 12.15 16.94
N LYS A 76 18.89 11.39 16.37
CA LYS A 76 19.68 11.80 15.21
C LYS A 76 19.72 10.72 14.15
N GLY A 77 19.68 11.13 12.86
CA GLY A 77 19.87 10.21 11.73
C GLY A 77 21.35 9.93 11.50
N ILE A 78 21.69 8.67 11.28
CA ILE A 78 23.05 8.21 10.97
C ILE A 78 22.99 7.28 9.75
N LEU A 79 23.90 7.50 8.79
CA LEU A 79 24.11 6.59 7.67
C LEU A 79 25.39 5.79 7.88
N GLY A 80 25.33 4.49 7.64
CA GLY A 80 26.44 3.56 7.82
C GLY A 80 27.49 3.61 6.69
N GLU A 81 27.15 4.23 5.55
CA GLU A 81 28.06 4.36 4.41
C GLU A 81 27.81 5.65 3.61
N SER A 82 28.71 5.94 2.67
CA SER A 82 28.56 7.09 1.77
C SER A 82 27.42 6.89 0.79
N VAL A 83 26.58 7.92 0.70
CA VAL A 83 25.46 7.99 -0.26
C VAL A 83 25.73 8.90 -1.45
N ARG A 84 26.98 9.37 -1.59
CA ARG A 84 27.35 10.31 -2.66
C ARG A 84 27.11 9.74 -4.04
N GLY A 85 26.32 10.46 -4.84
CA GLY A 85 26.01 10.11 -6.22
C GLY A 85 25.06 8.93 -6.38
N LYS A 86 24.50 8.38 -5.28
CA LYS A 86 23.52 7.29 -5.34
C LYS A 86 22.11 7.81 -5.64
N ASP A 87 21.33 7.03 -6.37
CA ASP A 87 19.88 7.15 -6.47
C ASP A 87 19.26 6.43 -5.27
N ILE A 88 18.70 7.19 -4.33
CA ILE A 88 18.33 6.72 -2.99
C ILE A 88 16.82 6.51 -2.88
N TYR A 89 16.43 5.36 -2.33
CA TYR A 89 15.06 5.01 -2.00
C TYR A 89 14.92 4.80 -0.50
N LEU A 90 14.25 5.73 0.17
CA LEU A 90 13.93 5.64 1.58
C LEU A 90 12.58 4.93 1.72
N MET A 91 12.55 3.81 2.45
CA MET A 91 11.32 3.06 2.71
C MET A 91 10.89 3.25 4.15
N VAL A 92 9.63 3.66 4.38
CA VAL A 92 9.10 3.90 5.72
C VAL A 92 7.69 3.36 5.86
N ASP A 93 7.47 2.56 6.92
CA ASP A 93 6.13 2.19 7.40
C ASP A 93 5.77 3.07 8.58
N VAL A 94 4.96 4.11 8.34
CA VAL A 94 4.53 5.03 9.41
C VAL A 94 3.50 4.41 10.35
N CYS A 95 2.94 3.26 10.01
CA CYS A 95 1.94 2.57 10.81
C CYS A 95 2.51 1.47 11.71
N ASN A 96 3.83 1.23 11.69
CA ASN A 96 4.43 0.13 12.44
C ASN A 96 4.54 0.45 13.94
N TYR A 97 3.46 0.25 14.66
CA TYR A 97 3.39 0.44 16.11
C TYR A 97 4.20 -0.62 16.91
N ASN A 98 4.69 -1.69 16.28
CA ASN A 98 5.50 -2.70 16.94
C ASN A 98 6.92 -2.21 17.25
N VAL A 99 7.37 -1.16 16.60
CA VAL A 99 8.66 -0.53 16.90
C VAL A 99 8.54 0.26 18.19
N THR A 100 9.50 0.03 19.10
CA THR A 100 9.49 0.67 20.41
C THR A 100 10.81 1.39 20.72
N TYR A 101 10.76 2.32 21.66
CA TYR A 101 11.93 2.97 22.24
C TYR A 101 11.73 3.22 23.73
N SER A 102 12.83 3.36 24.46
CA SER A 102 12.79 3.71 25.89
C SER A 102 12.87 5.21 26.09
N LEU A 103 11.98 5.76 26.92
CA LEU A 103 11.99 7.15 27.34
C LEU A 103 11.65 7.21 28.85
N THR A 104 12.52 7.83 29.65
CA THR A 104 12.33 7.94 31.11
C THR A 104 11.99 6.60 31.81
N GLY A 105 12.61 5.52 31.36
CA GLY A 105 12.41 4.16 31.89
C GLY A 105 11.16 3.44 31.43
N ASN A 106 10.33 4.07 30.57
CA ASN A 106 9.12 3.46 29.99
C ASN A 106 9.38 3.03 28.56
N THR A 107 8.73 1.92 28.14
CA THR A 107 8.69 1.49 26.75
C THR A 107 7.54 2.21 26.05
N ASN A 108 7.88 2.91 24.98
CA ASN A 108 6.92 3.65 24.14
C ASN A 108 6.89 3.04 22.75
N HIS A 109 5.69 2.86 22.21
CA HIS A 109 5.51 2.48 20.81
C HIS A 109 5.68 3.71 19.92
N MET A 110 6.33 3.53 18.78
CA MET A 110 6.46 4.63 17.82
C MET A 110 5.10 4.97 17.19
N SER A 111 4.77 6.25 17.24
CA SER A 111 3.62 6.81 16.52
C SER A 111 3.95 7.05 15.04
N PRO A 112 2.94 7.32 14.18
CA PRO A 112 3.17 7.80 12.83
C PRO A 112 4.09 9.03 12.78
N ASP A 113 3.96 9.95 13.75
CA ASP A 113 4.80 11.14 13.88
C ASP A 113 6.27 10.79 14.16
N ASP A 114 6.52 9.80 15.03
CA ASP A 114 7.87 9.31 15.30
C ASP A 114 8.54 8.75 14.04
N HIS A 115 7.82 7.93 13.27
CA HIS A 115 8.31 7.38 12.01
C HIS A 115 8.55 8.47 10.98
N PHE A 116 7.61 9.39 10.81
CA PHE A 116 7.75 10.50 9.87
C PHE A 116 8.92 11.43 10.26
N GLN A 117 9.09 11.73 11.55
CA GLN A 117 10.22 12.51 12.03
C GLN A 117 11.55 11.77 11.82
N ASN A 118 11.58 10.44 11.96
CA ASN A 118 12.78 9.65 11.67
C ASN A 118 13.12 9.65 10.17
N LEU A 119 12.12 9.60 9.29
CA LEU A 119 12.32 9.79 7.85
C LEU A 119 13.04 11.12 7.57
N LYS A 120 12.55 12.23 8.13
CA LYS A 120 13.17 13.54 7.96
C LYS A 120 14.61 13.59 8.46
N ARG A 121 14.93 12.91 9.57
CA ARG A 121 16.30 12.80 10.09
C ARG A 121 17.23 12.08 9.13
N ILE A 122 16.75 11.02 8.47
CA ILE A 122 17.57 10.30 7.48
C ILE A 122 17.71 11.12 6.20
N ILE A 123 16.68 11.81 5.72
CA ILE A 123 16.79 12.74 4.59
C ILE A 123 17.85 13.81 4.90
N ALA A 124 17.82 14.38 6.10
CA ALA A 124 18.81 15.37 6.54
C ALA A 124 20.24 14.78 6.61
N ALA A 125 20.38 13.50 7.00
CA ALA A 125 21.68 12.81 7.03
C ALA A 125 22.22 12.54 5.61
N VAL A 126 21.37 12.35 4.60
CA VAL A 126 21.78 12.32 3.19
C VAL A 126 22.42 13.65 2.79
N GLY A 127 21.89 14.76 3.30
CA GLY A 127 22.52 16.10 3.26
C GLY A 127 22.89 16.57 1.86
N GLY A 128 22.05 16.35 0.85
CA GLY A 128 22.27 16.76 -0.54
C GLY A 128 23.42 16.02 -1.26
N LYS A 129 23.92 14.90 -0.71
CA LYS A 129 24.98 14.10 -1.31
C LYS A 129 24.46 13.00 -2.23
N GLY A 130 23.22 12.57 -2.05
CA GLY A 130 22.52 11.71 -2.99
C GLY A 130 22.36 12.40 -4.35
N ARG A 131 22.28 11.62 -5.40
CA ARG A 131 21.96 12.14 -6.74
C ARG A 131 20.47 12.47 -6.83
N ARG A 132 19.63 11.60 -6.26
CA ARG A 132 18.18 11.74 -6.17
C ARG A 132 17.70 11.08 -4.86
N ILE A 133 16.66 11.63 -4.28
CA ILE A 133 16.02 11.10 -3.08
C ILE A 133 14.57 10.75 -3.40
N ASN A 134 14.24 9.47 -3.32
CA ASN A 134 12.91 8.96 -3.51
C ASN A 134 12.40 8.40 -2.17
N VAL A 135 11.17 8.73 -1.81
CA VAL A 135 10.52 8.23 -0.60
C VAL A 135 9.43 7.24 -0.99
N ILE A 136 9.53 6.01 -0.52
CA ILE A 136 8.48 5.00 -0.58
C ILE A 136 7.82 4.96 0.78
N MET A 137 6.65 5.55 0.88
CA MET A 137 5.81 5.63 2.07
C MET A 137 4.47 4.97 1.74
N PRO A 138 4.36 3.64 1.89
CA PRO A 138 3.19 2.90 1.43
C PRO A 138 1.89 3.46 1.98
N PHE A 139 1.76 3.60 3.30
CA PHE A 139 0.69 4.37 3.92
C PHE A 139 1.11 5.84 3.99
N LEU A 140 0.43 6.67 3.24
CA LEU A 140 0.76 8.10 3.20
C LEU A 140 0.45 8.74 4.56
N TYR A 141 1.47 9.33 5.19
CA TYR A 141 1.34 10.03 6.46
C TYR A 141 0.28 11.13 6.37
N GLU A 142 -0.63 11.15 7.35
CA GLU A 142 -1.77 12.07 7.44
C GLU A 142 -2.74 12.05 6.23
N SER A 143 -2.80 10.94 5.47
CA SER A 143 -3.62 10.85 4.25
C SER A 143 -5.12 11.10 4.48
N ARG A 144 -5.63 10.82 5.68
CA ARG A 144 -7.03 11.11 6.04
C ARG A 144 -7.30 12.59 6.29
N GLN A 145 -6.25 13.38 6.58
CA GLN A 145 -6.32 14.84 6.72
C GLN A 145 -5.97 15.53 5.39
N HIS A 146 -6.64 15.12 4.30
CA HIS A 146 -6.41 15.59 2.93
C HIS A 146 -7.20 16.85 2.56
N LYS A 147 -8.21 17.22 3.34
CA LYS A 147 -9.07 18.39 3.12
C LYS A 147 -9.48 19.03 4.43
N ARG A 148 -9.82 20.30 4.38
CA ARG A 148 -10.42 21.05 5.50
C ARG A 148 -11.89 21.33 5.20
N THR A 149 -12.73 21.12 6.18
CA THR A 149 -14.16 21.48 6.14
C THR A 149 -14.51 22.56 7.16
N SER A 150 -13.64 22.78 8.13
CA SER A 150 -13.80 23.75 9.20
C SER A 150 -12.44 24.33 9.65
N ARG A 151 -12.28 24.62 10.94
CA ARG A 151 -11.03 25.11 11.54
C ARG A 151 -10.08 23.95 11.87
N GLU A 152 -9.59 23.30 10.85
CA GLU A 152 -8.73 22.09 10.93
C GLU A 152 -7.36 22.39 10.33
N SER A 153 -6.35 21.66 10.74
CA SER A 153 -5.07 21.61 10.05
C SER A 153 -5.19 20.89 8.69
N LEU A 154 -4.21 21.05 7.82
CA LEU A 154 -4.13 20.35 6.54
C LEU A 154 -2.81 19.58 6.48
N ASP A 155 -2.69 18.59 7.38
CA ASP A 155 -1.41 17.97 7.72
C ASP A 155 -0.81 17.16 6.57
N CYS A 156 -1.65 16.49 5.76
CA CYS A 156 -1.15 15.77 4.59
C CYS A 156 -0.43 16.69 3.60
N ALA A 157 -1.03 17.86 3.29
CA ALA A 157 -0.42 18.83 2.38
C ALA A 157 0.87 19.41 2.95
N LEU A 158 0.89 19.74 4.24
CA LEU A 158 2.07 20.26 4.92
C LEU A 158 3.21 19.25 4.95
N ALA A 159 2.92 17.98 5.24
CA ALA A 159 3.90 16.90 5.24
C ALA A 159 4.52 16.69 3.85
N LEU A 160 3.71 16.67 2.79
CA LEU A 160 4.21 16.56 1.41
C LEU A 160 5.11 17.75 1.05
N GLN A 161 4.70 18.97 1.35
CA GLN A 161 5.49 20.18 1.10
C GLN A 161 6.79 20.18 1.89
N GLU A 162 6.79 19.68 3.12
CA GLU A 162 7.99 19.56 3.94
C GLU A 162 9.00 18.62 3.31
N LEU A 163 8.59 17.42 2.86
CA LEU A 163 9.48 16.49 2.18
C LEU A 163 10.09 17.09 0.90
N VAL A 164 9.29 17.75 0.09
CA VAL A 164 9.78 18.45 -1.13
C VAL A 164 10.79 19.53 -0.80
N ARG A 165 10.52 20.36 0.23
CA ARG A 165 11.49 21.39 0.69
C ARG A 165 12.78 20.79 1.23
N MET A 166 12.75 19.56 1.73
CA MET A 166 13.94 18.82 2.16
C MET A 166 14.72 18.18 1.01
N GLY A 167 14.27 18.34 -0.24
CA GLY A 167 14.96 17.83 -1.44
C GLY A 167 14.53 16.40 -1.83
N VAL A 168 13.33 15.98 -1.49
CA VAL A 168 12.75 14.74 -2.01
C VAL A 168 12.25 14.97 -3.43
N ASP A 169 12.73 14.17 -4.37
CA ASP A 169 12.39 14.26 -5.80
C ASP A 169 11.08 13.55 -6.12
N ASN A 170 10.87 12.35 -5.56
CA ASN A 170 9.69 11.54 -5.80
C ASN A 170 9.13 10.98 -4.49
N ILE A 171 7.82 11.01 -4.37
CA ILE A 171 7.07 10.39 -3.28
C ILE A 171 6.17 9.31 -3.87
N ILE A 172 6.39 8.05 -3.48
CA ILE A 172 5.67 6.89 -3.92
C ILE A 172 4.83 6.37 -2.77
N THR A 173 3.53 6.33 -2.95
CA THR A 173 2.57 5.79 -2.00
C THR A 173 1.64 4.77 -2.66
N PHE A 174 0.84 4.08 -1.86
CA PHE A 174 -0.12 3.12 -2.37
C PHE A 174 -1.52 3.54 -1.93
N ASP A 175 -2.46 3.50 -2.86
CA ASP A 175 -3.88 3.72 -2.62
C ASP A 175 -4.17 4.90 -1.67
N ALA A 176 -3.61 6.07 -1.99
CA ALA A 176 -3.83 7.27 -1.21
C ALA A 176 -5.32 7.49 -0.96
N HIS A 177 -5.70 7.82 0.28
CA HIS A 177 -7.10 8.00 0.68
C HIS A 177 -7.85 8.97 -0.25
N ASP A 178 -7.18 10.03 -0.67
CA ASP A 178 -7.61 10.91 -1.75
C ASP A 178 -6.40 11.24 -2.65
N PRO A 179 -6.35 10.79 -3.91
CA PRO A 179 -5.20 11.02 -4.80
C PRO A 179 -4.97 12.50 -5.12
N ARG A 180 -5.96 13.37 -4.89
CA ARG A 180 -5.83 14.83 -5.10
C ARG A 180 -4.86 15.50 -4.13
N VAL A 181 -4.35 14.80 -3.11
CA VAL A 181 -3.27 15.32 -2.24
C VAL A 181 -2.04 15.73 -3.03
N SER A 182 -1.81 15.15 -4.22
CA SER A 182 -0.75 15.55 -5.16
C SER A 182 -0.83 17.03 -5.56
N ASN A 183 -2.02 17.64 -5.51
CA ASN A 183 -2.19 19.08 -5.79
C ASN A 183 -1.43 19.98 -4.80
N ALA A 184 -1.01 19.48 -3.64
CA ALA A 184 -0.20 20.22 -2.69
C ALA A 184 1.26 20.42 -3.18
N ILE A 185 1.72 19.59 -4.11
CA ILE A 185 3.10 19.57 -4.64
C ILE A 185 3.12 19.39 -6.16
N PRO A 186 2.50 20.30 -6.94
CA PRO A 186 2.21 20.08 -8.36
C PRO A 186 3.46 20.00 -9.26
N LEU A 187 4.63 20.38 -8.76
CA LEU A 187 5.90 20.35 -9.51
C LEU A 187 6.84 19.23 -9.05
N SER A 188 6.38 18.33 -8.19
CA SER A 188 7.20 17.22 -7.65
C SER A 188 6.62 15.88 -8.08
N GLY A 189 7.47 14.87 -8.21
CA GLY A 189 7.02 13.51 -8.50
C GLY A 189 6.16 12.96 -7.35
N PHE A 190 4.92 12.57 -7.67
CA PHE A 190 4.03 11.91 -6.73
C PHE A 190 3.27 10.80 -7.44
N GLU A 191 3.42 9.57 -6.94
CA GLU A 191 2.75 8.41 -7.49
C GLU A 191 1.93 7.71 -6.41
N THR A 192 0.68 7.40 -6.73
CA THR A 192 -0.18 6.54 -5.91
C THR A 192 -0.59 5.30 -6.68
N ILE A 193 -0.29 4.13 -6.14
CA ILE A 193 -0.35 2.86 -6.86
C ILE A 193 -1.44 1.98 -6.26
N SER A 194 -2.37 1.50 -7.11
CA SER A 194 -3.42 0.59 -6.65
C SER A 194 -2.92 -0.85 -6.55
N PRO A 195 -3.20 -1.58 -5.47
CA PRO A 195 -2.88 -2.98 -5.30
C PRO A 195 -3.90 -3.94 -5.94
N THR A 196 -4.88 -3.46 -6.68
CA THR A 196 -6.00 -4.25 -7.23
C THR A 196 -5.54 -5.52 -7.94
N TYR A 197 -4.46 -5.46 -8.73
CA TYR A 197 -3.89 -6.66 -9.37
C TYR A 197 -3.50 -7.73 -8.34
N GLN A 198 -2.91 -7.35 -7.21
CA GLN A 198 -2.49 -8.30 -6.18
C GLN A 198 -3.68 -8.85 -5.40
N PHE A 199 -4.74 -8.07 -5.20
CA PHE A 199 -5.99 -8.58 -4.61
C PHE A 199 -6.63 -9.65 -5.49
N ILE A 200 -6.80 -9.36 -6.78
CA ILE A 200 -7.32 -10.34 -7.75
C ILE A 200 -6.47 -11.60 -7.72
N LYS A 201 -5.16 -11.47 -7.84
CA LYS A 201 -4.24 -12.60 -7.84
C LYS A 201 -4.28 -13.40 -6.54
N GLY A 202 -4.31 -12.73 -5.38
CA GLY A 202 -4.40 -13.35 -4.06
C GLY A 202 -5.70 -14.13 -3.91
N LEU A 203 -6.82 -13.52 -4.29
CA LEU A 203 -8.13 -14.15 -4.23
C LEU A 203 -8.19 -15.41 -5.11
N LEU A 204 -7.78 -15.32 -6.37
CA LEU A 204 -7.79 -16.43 -7.33
C LEU A 204 -6.85 -17.59 -6.95
N ARG A 205 -5.77 -17.30 -6.24
CA ARG A 205 -4.88 -18.32 -5.69
C ARG A 205 -5.51 -19.11 -4.54
N LYS A 206 -6.26 -18.41 -3.70
CA LYS A 206 -6.87 -19.00 -2.50
C LYS A 206 -8.18 -19.70 -2.81
N VAL A 207 -9.02 -19.12 -3.68
CA VAL A 207 -10.38 -19.59 -3.98
C VAL A 207 -10.42 -20.08 -5.42
N LYS A 208 -10.62 -21.39 -5.60
CA LYS A 208 -10.47 -22.06 -6.90
C LYS A 208 -11.76 -22.16 -7.73
N ASP A 209 -12.91 -21.91 -7.11
CA ASP A 209 -14.24 -22.09 -7.70
C ASP A 209 -15.00 -20.78 -7.90
N LEU A 210 -14.29 -19.67 -8.02
CA LEU A 210 -14.91 -18.35 -8.28
C LEU A 210 -15.39 -18.27 -9.74
N GLN A 211 -16.62 -17.86 -9.91
CA GLN A 211 -17.17 -17.45 -11.20
C GLN A 211 -17.13 -15.93 -11.28
N ILE A 212 -16.26 -15.40 -12.17
CA ILE A 212 -16.01 -13.97 -12.28
C ILE A 212 -16.79 -13.44 -13.47
N ASP A 213 -18.03 -13.14 -13.20
CA ASP A 213 -18.99 -12.50 -14.11
C ASP A 213 -20.07 -11.78 -13.30
N SER A 214 -20.90 -10.96 -13.95
CA SER A 214 -21.93 -10.15 -13.31
C SER A 214 -23.11 -10.95 -12.72
N GLU A 215 -23.28 -12.22 -13.13
CA GLU A 215 -24.33 -13.08 -12.59
C GLU A 215 -23.92 -13.67 -11.24
N HIS A 216 -22.64 -13.95 -11.06
CA HIS A 216 -22.13 -14.72 -9.91
C HIS A 216 -21.32 -13.91 -8.91
N MET A 217 -20.83 -12.72 -9.30
CA MET A 217 -20.00 -11.90 -8.43
C MET A 217 -20.34 -10.41 -8.51
N MET A 218 -20.13 -9.67 -7.41
CA MET A 218 -20.35 -8.24 -7.33
C MET A 218 -19.25 -7.55 -6.53
N ALA A 219 -18.81 -6.37 -6.99
CA ALA A 219 -17.92 -5.48 -6.25
C ALA A 219 -18.75 -4.52 -5.37
N ILE A 220 -18.36 -4.35 -4.11
CA ILE A 220 -19.08 -3.51 -3.15
C ILE A 220 -18.18 -2.43 -2.58
N SER A 221 -18.67 -1.18 -2.61
CA SER A 221 -18.11 -0.10 -1.81
C SER A 221 -18.75 -0.07 -0.42
N PRO A 222 -17.97 -0.06 0.66
CA PRO A 222 -18.53 -0.01 2.02
C PRO A 222 -19.14 1.35 2.37
N ASP A 223 -18.75 2.41 1.66
CA ASP A 223 -19.28 3.75 1.78
C ASP A 223 -19.02 4.59 0.51
N GLU A 224 -19.36 5.88 0.57
CA GLU A 224 -19.17 6.83 -0.54
C GLU A 224 -17.68 7.04 -0.88
N GLY A 225 -16.79 6.97 0.11
CA GLY A 225 -15.34 7.18 -0.05
C GLY A 225 -14.65 6.08 -0.86
N GLY A 226 -15.11 4.84 -0.74
CA GLY A 226 -14.58 3.67 -1.44
C GLY A 226 -15.08 3.51 -2.88
N THR A 227 -16.04 4.33 -3.33
CA THR A 227 -16.77 4.13 -4.59
C THR A 227 -15.84 4.01 -5.81
N ASN A 228 -14.83 4.86 -5.94
CA ASN A 228 -13.92 4.83 -7.09
C ASN A 228 -13.13 3.51 -7.17
N ARG A 229 -12.77 2.93 -6.03
CA ARG A 229 -12.06 1.63 -5.95
C ARG A 229 -12.97 0.49 -6.41
N ALA A 230 -14.23 0.51 -5.95
CA ALA A 230 -15.21 -0.48 -6.34
C ALA A 230 -15.57 -0.39 -7.84
N VAL A 231 -15.72 0.82 -8.37
CA VAL A 231 -15.94 1.07 -9.81
C VAL A 231 -14.77 0.53 -10.63
N TYR A 232 -13.52 0.83 -10.23
CA TYR A 232 -12.36 0.34 -10.94
C TYR A 232 -12.30 -1.20 -10.94
N LEU A 233 -12.49 -1.82 -9.76
CA LEU A 233 -12.50 -3.28 -9.64
C LEU A 233 -13.62 -3.92 -10.47
N ALA A 234 -14.83 -3.37 -10.41
CA ALA A 234 -15.97 -3.84 -11.19
C ALA A 234 -15.69 -3.78 -12.69
N ASN A 235 -15.20 -2.64 -13.19
CA ASN A 235 -14.89 -2.45 -14.61
C ASN A 235 -13.81 -3.43 -15.09
N VAL A 236 -12.76 -3.63 -14.33
CA VAL A 236 -11.65 -4.51 -14.71
C VAL A 236 -12.05 -5.98 -14.73
N LEU A 237 -12.98 -6.38 -13.86
CA LEU A 237 -13.49 -7.76 -13.76
C LEU A 237 -14.76 -8.00 -14.58
N GLY A 238 -15.41 -6.95 -15.13
CA GLY A 238 -16.69 -7.07 -15.82
C GLY A 238 -17.86 -7.40 -14.88
N LEU A 239 -17.84 -6.84 -13.66
CA LEU A 239 -18.83 -7.09 -12.62
C LEU A 239 -19.82 -5.92 -12.48
N ASP A 240 -20.98 -6.21 -11.87
CA ASP A 240 -21.82 -5.18 -11.29
C ASP A 240 -21.18 -4.59 -10.04
N MET A 241 -21.56 -3.37 -9.69
CA MET A 241 -21.14 -2.68 -8.49
C MET A 241 -22.36 -2.33 -7.62
N GLY A 242 -22.19 -2.47 -6.32
CA GLY A 242 -23.09 -1.93 -5.30
C GLY A 242 -22.33 -1.05 -4.32
N MET A 243 -23.05 -0.20 -3.59
CA MET A 243 -22.47 0.63 -2.55
C MET A 243 -23.41 0.79 -1.35
N PHE A 244 -22.79 0.99 -0.20
CA PHE A 244 -23.53 1.44 0.99
C PHE A 244 -23.35 2.94 1.17
N TYR A 245 -24.39 3.60 1.63
CA TYR A 245 -24.30 4.98 2.08
C TYR A 245 -24.92 5.16 3.45
N LYS A 246 -24.34 6.07 4.24
CA LYS A 246 -24.77 6.37 5.60
C LYS A 246 -25.76 7.51 5.56
N ARG A 247 -27.06 7.19 5.61
CA ARG A 247 -28.08 8.23 5.76
C ARG A 247 -27.98 8.84 7.16
N ARG A 248 -27.75 10.14 7.23
CA ARG A 248 -27.62 10.90 8.47
C ARG A 248 -28.89 11.70 8.75
N ASP A 249 -29.25 11.79 10.02
CA ASP A 249 -30.29 12.72 10.44
C ASP A 249 -29.69 14.11 10.65
N TYR A 250 -29.95 15.00 9.69
CA TYR A 250 -29.47 16.37 9.74
C TYR A 250 -30.32 17.26 10.68
N THR A 251 -31.41 16.74 11.26
CA THR A 251 -32.24 17.47 12.21
C THR A 251 -31.67 17.40 13.63
N GLN A 252 -30.74 16.49 13.89
CA GLN A 252 -30.13 16.27 15.20
C GLN A 252 -28.61 16.38 15.14
N ILE A 253 -28.01 16.89 16.22
CA ILE A 253 -26.57 16.87 16.43
C ILE A 253 -26.29 16.15 17.75
N VAL A 254 -25.61 15.01 17.71
CA VAL A 254 -25.19 14.25 18.87
C VAL A 254 -23.66 14.20 18.90
N ASN A 255 -23.05 14.69 19.99
CA ASN A 255 -21.59 14.76 20.12
C ASN A 255 -20.90 15.46 18.92
N GLY A 256 -21.50 16.56 18.42
CA GLY A 256 -20.96 17.35 17.30
C GLY A 256 -21.10 16.71 15.92
N ARG A 257 -21.87 15.61 15.79
CA ARG A 257 -22.10 14.91 14.53
C ARG A 257 -23.59 14.61 14.33
N ASN A 258 -24.01 14.57 13.08
CA ASN A 258 -25.33 14.09 12.72
C ASN A 258 -25.39 12.56 12.87
N PRO A 259 -26.32 12.00 13.66
CA PRO A 259 -26.41 10.55 13.86
C PRO A 259 -26.75 9.81 12.56
N ILE A 260 -26.17 8.63 12.40
CA ILE A 260 -26.48 7.73 11.29
C ILE A 260 -27.81 7.05 11.63
N VAL A 261 -28.82 7.21 10.77
CA VAL A 261 -30.15 6.61 10.95
C VAL A 261 -30.37 5.36 10.12
N ALA A 262 -29.62 5.16 9.05
CA ALA A 262 -29.66 3.95 8.25
C ALA A 262 -28.39 3.76 7.43
N HIS A 263 -28.06 2.49 7.20
CA HIS A 263 -27.11 2.06 6.16
C HIS A 263 -27.96 1.55 4.99
N GLU A 264 -28.02 2.30 3.92
CA GLU A 264 -28.80 1.93 2.74
C GLU A 264 -27.89 1.36 1.66
N PHE A 265 -28.34 0.29 1.02
CA PHE A 265 -27.63 -0.36 -0.08
C PHE A 265 -28.20 0.10 -1.42
N LEU A 266 -27.33 0.54 -2.32
CA LEU A 266 -27.62 0.88 -3.70
C LEU A 266 -26.91 -0.13 -4.61
N GLY A 267 -27.66 -0.84 -5.41
CA GLY A 267 -27.15 -1.84 -6.36
C GLY A 267 -28.20 -2.88 -6.71
N SER A 268 -27.85 -3.78 -7.63
CA SER A 268 -28.65 -4.95 -7.97
C SER A 268 -28.62 -5.98 -6.85
N SER A 269 -29.44 -7.05 -6.94
CA SER A 269 -29.47 -8.12 -5.93
C SER A 269 -28.11 -8.79 -5.77
N VAL A 270 -27.73 -9.03 -4.52
CA VAL A 270 -26.53 -9.83 -4.15
C VAL A 270 -26.89 -11.27 -3.82
N GLU A 271 -28.18 -11.66 -3.89
CA GLU A 271 -28.62 -13.00 -3.53
C GLU A 271 -27.92 -14.07 -4.38
N GLY A 272 -27.25 -15.00 -3.71
CA GLY A 272 -26.52 -16.12 -4.33
C GLY A 272 -25.18 -15.74 -4.95
N LYS A 273 -24.78 -14.46 -4.94
CA LYS A 273 -23.50 -13.99 -5.52
C LYS A 273 -22.38 -14.03 -4.49
N ASP A 274 -21.18 -14.26 -4.97
CA ASP A 274 -19.94 -13.94 -4.26
C ASP A 274 -19.74 -12.42 -4.27
N VAL A 275 -19.29 -11.85 -3.15
CA VAL A 275 -19.15 -10.41 -3.01
C VAL A 275 -17.73 -10.06 -2.57
N ILE A 276 -17.14 -9.05 -3.18
CA ILE A 276 -15.90 -8.46 -2.75
C ILE A 276 -16.12 -7.01 -2.31
N ILE A 277 -15.96 -6.77 -1.01
CA ILE A 277 -15.95 -5.41 -0.43
C ILE A 277 -14.54 -4.87 -0.61
N ILE A 278 -14.39 -3.65 -1.16
CA ILE A 278 -13.08 -3.04 -1.37
C ILE A 278 -12.99 -1.67 -0.74
N ASP A 279 -11.92 -1.43 0.01
CA ASP A 279 -11.61 -0.16 0.66
C ASP A 279 -10.11 0.15 0.61
N ASP A 280 -9.68 1.35 1.05
CA ASP A 280 -8.27 1.67 1.24
C ASP A 280 -7.69 1.04 2.51
N MET A 281 -8.46 1.03 3.59
CA MET A 281 -7.98 0.49 4.86
C MET A 281 -9.07 -0.18 5.70
N ILE A 282 -8.66 -1.18 6.47
CA ILE A 282 -9.43 -1.73 7.57
C ILE A 282 -8.84 -1.19 8.87
N SER A 283 -9.52 -0.23 9.51
CA SER A 283 -9.10 0.32 10.80
C SER A 283 -9.60 -0.57 11.96
N SER A 284 -10.71 -0.24 12.62
CA SER A 284 -11.32 -1.10 13.66
C SER A 284 -12.04 -2.33 13.10
N GLY A 285 -12.42 -2.29 11.82
CA GLY A 285 -13.19 -3.32 11.14
C GLY A 285 -14.70 -3.22 11.30
N ASP A 286 -15.21 -2.30 12.12
CA ASP A 286 -16.64 -2.19 12.40
C ASP A 286 -17.47 -2.00 11.13
N SER A 287 -17.08 -1.05 10.27
CA SER A 287 -17.78 -0.78 9.01
C SER A 287 -17.80 -1.98 8.06
N ILE A 288 -16.70 -2.71 7.96
CA ILE A 288 -16.61 -3.91 7.10
C ILE A 288 -17.52 -5.01 7.62
N ILE A 289 -17.55 -5.25 8.94
CA ILE A 289 -18.38 -6.29 9.57
C ILE A 289 -19.85 -5.92 9.47
N GLU A 290 -20.23 -4.65 9.68
CA GLU A 290 -21.61 -4.17 9.50
C GLU A 290 -22.08 -4.39 8.06
N VAL A 291 -21.29 -3.98 7.08
CA VAL A 291 -21.59 -4.17 5.65
C VAL A 291 -21.69 -5.66 5.31
N ALA A 292 -20.76 -6.49 5.77
CA ALA A 292 -20.78 -7.93 5.54
C ALA A 292 -22.03 -8.58 6.16
N THR A 293 -22.43 -8.16 7.36
CA THR A 293 -23.63 -8.67 8.04
C THR A 293 -24.89 -8.34 7.23
N GLU A 294 -25.00 -7.10 6.73
CA GLU A 294 -26.15 -6.70 5.90
C GLU A 294 -26.17 -7.44 4.56
N LEU A 295 -25.01 -7.68 3.94
CA LEU A 295 -24.91 -8.48 2.72
C LEU A 295 -25.31 -9.95 2.94
N LYS A 296 -24.95 -10.54 4.08
CA LYS A 296 -25.44 -11.89 4.45
C LYS A 296 -26.94 -11.91 4.67
N ARG A 297 -27.50 -10.86 5.32
CA ARG A 297 -28.96 -10.73 5.45
C ARG A 297 -29.67 -10.68 4.09
N ARG A 298 -28.99 -10.10 3.06
CA ARG A 298 -29.44 -10.09 1.66
C ARG A 298 -29.08 -11.36 0.90
N LYS A 299 -28.64 -12.41 1.59
CA LYS A 299 -28.33 -13.76 1.08
C LYS A 299 -27.14 -13.80 0.11
N ALA A 300 -26.14 -12.94 0.28
CA ALA A 300 -24.87 -13.10 -0.41
C ALA A 300 -24.26 -14.48 -0.08
N LYS A 301 -23.68 -15.15 -1.08
CA LYS A 301 -23.12 -16.51 -0.95
C LYS A 301 -21.85 -16.48 -0.10
N ARG A 302 -20.79 -15.84 -0.60
CA ARG A 302 -19.53 -15.63 0.10
C ARG A 302 -19.18 -14.16 0.11
N ILE A 303 -18.51 -13.72 1.17
CA ILE A 303 -18.10 -12.31 1.33
C ILE A 303 -16.59 -12.25 1.58
N PHE A 304 -15.89 -11.56 0.70
CA PHE A 304 -14.48 -11.24 0.81
C PHE A 304 -14.32 -9.74 1.05
N ALA A 305 -13.44 -9.36 1.98
CA ALA A 305 -13.10 -7.96 2.22
C ALA A 305 -11.65 -7.71 1.80
N ALA A 306 -11.41 -6.76 0.91
CA ALA A 306 -10.09 -6.38 0.45
C ALA A 306 -9.79 -4.94 0.84
N ALA A 307 -8.64 -4.69 1.45
CA ALA A 307 -8.16 -3.36 1.73
C ALA A 307 -6.64 -3.27 1.57
N THR A 308 -6.16 -2.14 1.11
CA THR A 308 -4.71 -1.92 0.95
C THR A 308 -4.01 -2.05 2.30
N PHE A 309 -4.57 -1.45 3.34
CA PHE A 309 -3.96 -1.41 4.67
C PHE A 309 -4.84 -2.10 5.71
N GLY A 310 -4.30 -3.16 6.30
CA GLY A 310 -4.92 -3.86 7.43
C GLY A 310 -4.37 -3.34 8.76
N LEU A 311 -4.93 -2.26 9.29
CA LEU A 311 -4.49 -1.69 10.57
C LEU A 311 -4.96 -2.51 11.76
N PHE A 312 -6.17 -3.06 11.70
CA PHE A 312 -6.79 -3.89 12.75
C PHE A 312 -6.59 -3.33 14.17
N THR A 313 -6.90 -2.04 14.35
CA THR A 313 -6.61 -1.28 15.57
C THR A 313 -7.24 -1.85 16.84
N ASN A 314 -8.30 -2.63 16.71
CA ASN A 314 -9.01 -3.30 17.81
C ASN A 314 -8.74 -4.81 17.87
N GLY A 315 -7.66 -5.28 17.21
CA GLY A 315 -7.32 -6.70 17.15
C GLY A 315 -8.21 -7.52 16.21
N MET A 316 -8.08 -8.84 16.27
CA MET A 316 -8.71 -9.77 15.33
C MET A 316 -9.99 -10.45 15.85
N GLU A 317 -10.34 -10.29 17.12
CA GLU A 317 -11.44 -11.04 17.74
C GLU A 317 -12.79 -10.87 17.04
N LYS A 318 -13.10 -9.66 16.54
CA LYS A 318 -14.35 -9.41 15.81
C LYS A 318 -14.37 -10.13 14.48
N PHE A 319 -13.24 -10.21 13.81
CA PHE A 319 -13.09 -10.93 12.54
C PHE A 319 -13.13 -12.43 12.74
N ASP A 320 -12.52 -12.95 13.81
CA ASP A 320 -12.61 -14.35 14.19
C ASP A 320 -14.08 -14.77 14.36
N LYS A 321 -14.86 -14.01 15.14
CA LYS A 321 -16.29 -14.24 15.34
C LYS A 321 -17.09 -14.13 14.04
N ALA A 322 -16.75 -13.16 13.18
CA ALA A 322 -17.43 -12.97 11.90
C ALA A 322 -17.14 -14.15 10.93
N TYR A 323 -15.93 -14.68 10.95
CA TYR A 323 -15.55 -15.87 10.17
C TYR A 323 -16.25 -17.13 10.70
N GLU A 324 -16.19 -17.39 12.01
CA GLU A 324 -16.84 -18.52 12.66
C GLU A 324 -18.36 -18.50 12.48
N GLY A 325 -18.95 -17.31 12.49
CA GLY A 325 -20.36 -17.09 12.22
C GLY A 325 -20.76 -17.11 10.74
N GLY A 326 -19.82 -17.35 9.82
CA GLY A 326 -20.08 -17.40 8.38
C GLY A 326 -20.48 -16.04 7.78
N ILE A 327 -20.13 -14.93 8.43
CA ILE A 327 -20.39 -13.55 7.96
C ILE A 327 -19.34 -13.15 6.90
N ILE A 328 -18.08 -13.53 7.11
CA ILE A 328 -16.95 -13.23 6.22
C ILE A 328 -16.27 -14.55 5.84
N ASP A 329 -15.92 -14.71 4.57
CA ASP A 329 -15.22 -15.89 4.06
C ASP A 329 -13.73 -15.64 3.84
N GLY A 330 -13.29 -14.38 3.71
CA GLY A 330 -11.88 -14.03 3.58
C GLY A 330 -11.60 -12.54 3.72
N ILE A 331 -10.39 -12.24 4.18
CA ILE A 331 -9.87 -10.88 4.30
C ILE A 331 -8.54 -10.80 3.55
N LEU A 332 -8.45 -9.85 2.63
CA LEU A 332 -7.26 -9.60 1.84
C LEU A 332 -6.66 -8.26 2.26
N THR A 333 -5.41 -8.25 2.70
CA THR A 333 -4.64 -7.00 2.81
C THR A 333 -3.22 -7.19 2.31
N THR A 334 -2.51 -6.08 2.13
CA THR A 334 -1.13 -6.12 1.64
C THR A 334 -0.13 -6.18 2.79
N ASN A 335 1.12 -6.53 2.45
CA ASN A 335 2.27 -6.45 3.36
C ASN A 335 2.98 -5.06 3.30
N LEU A 336 2.26 -4.03 2.90
CA LEU A 336 2.78 -2.66 2.79
C LEU A 336 2.98 -1.96 4.14
N ILE A 337 2.29 -2.45 5.16
CA ILE A 337 2.46 -2.06 6.57
C ILE A 337 2.68 -3.30 7.42
N TYR A 338 3.11 -3.08 8.66
CA TYR A 338 3.37 -4.16 9.61
C TYR A 338 2.17 -5.11 9.76
N GLN A 339 2.44 -6.40 9.65
CA GLN A 339 1.47 -7.47 9.82
C GLN A 339 1.82 -8.30 11.07
N THR A 340 0.90 -8.40 12.02
CA THR A 340 1.14 -9.19 13.22
C THR A 340 1.22 -10.69 12.92
N PRO A 341 2.03 -11.47 13.66
CA PRO A 341 2.03 -12.94 13.53
C PRO A 341 0.63 -13.55 13.72
N ASN A 342 -0.18 -12.98 14.62
CA ASN A 342 -1.57 -13.40 14.83
C ASN A 342 -2.40 -13.24 13.55
N LEU A 343 -2.30 -12.10 12.86
CA LEU A 343 -2.99 -11.87 11.58
C LEU A 343 -2.58 -12.91 10.53
N LEU A 344 -1.26 -13.11 10.37
CA LEU A 344 -0.71 -14.03 9.36
C LEU A 344 -1.10 -15.50 9.60
N SER A 345 -1.46 -15.88 10.82
CA SER A 345 -1.89 -17.23 11.18
C SER A 345 -3.37 -17.50 10.92
N LYS A 346 -4.19 -16.50 10.60
CA LYS A 346 -5.63 -16.67 10.45
C LYS A 346 -5.99 -17.44 9.16
N PRO A 347 -6.88 -18.45 9.22
CA PRO A 347 -7.22 -19.28 8.06
C PRO A 347 -7.95 -18.50 6.97
N TYR A 348 -8.66 -17.45 7.33
CA TYR A 348 -9.40 -16.56 6.44
C TYR A 348 -8.56 -15.40 5.89
N TYR A 349 -7.30 -15.27 6.34
CA TYR A 349 -6.44 -14.18 5.89
C TYR A 349 -5.72 -14.54 4.60
N ILE A 350 -5.67 -13.59 3.68
CA ILE A 350 -4.99 -13.68 2.39
C ILE A 350 -4.00 -12.52 2.29
N ASN A 351 -2.72 -12.83 2.45
CA ASN A 351 -1.65 -11.85 2.30
C ASN A 351 -1.36 -11.57 0.82
N CYS A 352 -1.52 -10.32 0.41
CA CYS A 352 -1.24 -9.84 -0.94
C CYS A 352 0.15 -9.18 -0.96
N ASP A 353 1.20 -9.95 -1.25
CA ASP A 353 2.60 -9.49 -1.20
C ASP A 353 2.92 -8.48 -2.31
N MET A 354 3.30 -7.28 -1.92
CA MET A 354 3.67 -6.15 -2.79
C MET A 354 5.18 -5.99 -3.01
N SER A 355 6.01 -6.81 -2.35
CA SER A 355 7.48 -6.65 -2.36
C SER A 355 8.05 -6.66 -3.77
N LYS A 356 7.59 -7.61 -4.62
CA LYS A 356 8.01 -7.69 -6.03
C LYS A 356 7.57 -6.45 -6.83
N TYR A 357 6.43 -5.88 -6.47
CA TYR A 357 5.88 -4.70 -7.14
C TYR A 357 6.70 -3.45 -6.81
N ILE A 358 7.07 -3.28 -5.54
CA ILE A 358 7.96 -2.21 -5.09
C ILE A 358 9.33 -2.33 -5.78
N ALA A 359 9.89 -3.54 -5.84
CA ALA A 359 11.16 -3.77 -6.55
C ALA A 359 11.06 -3.34 -8.02
N LEU A 360 9.94 -3.63 -8.69
CA LEU A 360 9.70 -3.22 -10.07
C LEU A 360 9.65 -1.70 -10.22
N ILE A 361 8.98 -1.01 -9.30
CA ILE A 361 8.92 0.46 -9.27
C ILE A 361 10.32 1.06 -9.12
N ILE A 362 11.08 0.59 -8.15
CA ILE A 362 12.45 1.05 -7.90
C ILE A 362 13.34 0.84 -9.14
N ASP A 363 13.28 -0.35 -9.72
CA ASP A 363 14.09 -0.68 -10.89
C ASP A 363 13.71 0.18 -12.11
N THR A 364 12.43 0.38 -12.34
CA THR A 364 11.93 1.24 -13.41
C THR A 364 12.36 2.70 -13.22
N LEU A 365 12.14 3.26 -12.03
CA LEU A 365 12.56 4.65 -11.74
C LEU A 365 14.06 4.83 -11.76
N ASN A 366 14.85 3.86 -11.29
CA ASN A 366 16.32 3.94 -11.34
C ASN A 366 16.84 4.02 -12.77
N HIS A 367 16.08 3.57 -13.77
CA HIS A 367 16.39 3.68 -15.19
C HIS A 367 15.62 4.81 -15.89
N ASP A 368 15.03 5.77 -15.16
CA ASP A 368 14.15 6.82 -15.69
C ASP A 368 13.04 6.29 -16.61
N GLY A 369 12.60 5.05 -16.34
CA GLY A 369 11.53 4.40 -17.09
C GLY A 369 10.14 4.90 -16.66
N SER A 370 9.18 4.85 -17.58
CA SER A 370 7.80 5.20 -17.31
C SER A 370 7.11 4.18 -16.39
N LEU A 371 6.38 4.66 -15.39
CA LEU A 371 5.54 3.83 -14.52
C LEU A 371 4.16 3.51 -15.12
N SER A 372 3.82 4.02 -16.31
CA SER A 372 2.47 3.90 -16.90
C SER A 372 1.95 2.45 -16.94
N GLU A 373 2.78 1.49 -17.32
CA GLU A 373 2.40 0.06 -17.34
C GLU A 373 2.23 -0.54 -15.95
N ILE A 374 2.90 0.02 -14.95
CA ILE A 374 2.78 -0.38 -13.55
C ILE A 374 1.51 0.18 -12.95
N LEU A 375 1.20 1.45 -13.28
CA LEU A 375 0.00 2.16 -12.81
C LEU A 375 -1.28 1.62 -13.45
N SER A 376 -1.20 1.07 -14.66
CA SER A 376 -2.35 0.52 -15.40
C SER A 376 -2.19 -0.99 -15.66
N PRO A 377 -2.44 -1.86 -14.68
CA PRO A 377 -2.18 -3.29 -14.77
C PRO A 377 -3.23 -4.10 -15.56
N ASN A 378 -4.06 -3.46 -16.39
CA ASN A 378 -5.22 -4.10 -17.04
C ASN A 378 -4.85 -5.34 -17.86
N GLU A 379 -3.81 -5.29 -18.70
CA GLU A 379 -3.35 -6.46 -19.46
C GLU A 379 -2.92 -7.62 -18.54
N ARG A 380 -2.20 -7.31 -17.46
CA ARG A 380 -1.76 -8.32 -16.49
C ARG A 380 -2.94 -8.96 -15.77
N ILE A 381 -3.98 -8.17 -15.48
CA ILE A 381 -5.22 -8.66 -14.87
C ILE A 381 -5.91 -9.60 -15.86
N GLN A 382 -6.10 -9.20 -17.12
CA GLN A 382 -6.73 -10.06 -18.13
C GLN A 382 -5.97 -11.38 -18.33
N ASN A 383 -4.63 -11.33 -18.34
CA ASN A 383 -3.81 -12.55 -18.44
C ASN A 383 -3.99 -13.49 -17.24
N VAL A 384 -4.10 -12.95 -16.03
CA VAL A 384 -4.35 -13.77 -14.83
C VAL A 384 -5.75 -14.38 -14.84
N LEU A 385 -6.76 -13.62 -15.27
CA LEU A 385 -8.13 -14.11 -15.41
C LEU A 385 -8.22 -15.24 -16.46
N GLN A 386 -7.52 -15.09 -17.59
CA GLN A 386 -7.48 -16.13 -18.62
C GLN A 386 -6.82 -17.41 -18.10
N LYS A 387 -5.69 -17.30 -17.40
CA LYS A 387 -5.03 -18.45 -16.75
C LYS A 387 -5.96 -19.15 -15.76
N TYR A 388 -6.67 -18.35 -14.94
CA TYR A 388 -7.62 -18.92 -13.99
C TYR A 388 -8.74 -19.71 -14.69
N LYS A 389 -9.33 -19.14 -15.74
CA LYS A 389 -10.38 -19.81 -16.54
C LYS A 389 -9.88 -21.11 -17.18
N ASN A 390 -8.61 -21.14 -17.57
CA ASN A 390 -7.98 -22.33 -18.16
C ASN A 390 -7.52 -23.36 -17.11
N GLY A 391 -7.67 -23.11 -15.82
CA GLY A 391 -7.17 -23.97 -14.76
C GLY A 391 -5.63 -23.98 -14.61
N GLU A 392 -4.95 -22.99 -15.17
CA GLU A 392 -3.49 -22.86 -15.11
C GLU A 392 -3.03 -22.31 -13.75
N THR A 393 -1.76 -22.52 -13.43
CA THR A 393 -1.14 -21.95 -12.22
C THR A 393 -1.00 -20.42 -12.36
N ILE A 394 -1.47 -19.68 -11.34
CA ILE A 394 -1.46 -18.21 -11.26
C ILE A 394 -0.24 -17.72 -10.47
#